data_e45c27956630ad8217d36df4ac1bb273
#
_entry.id   e45c27956630ad8217d36df4ac1bb273
#
_cell.length_a   1.000
_cell.length_b   1.000
_cell.length_c   1.000
_cell.angle_alpha   90.00
_cell.angle_beta   90.00
_cell.angle_gamma   90.00
#
_symmetry.space_group_name_H-M   'P 1'
#
loop_
_entity.id
_entity.type
_entity.pdbx_description
1 polymer ?
#
loop_
_entity_poly.entity_id
_entity_poly.type
_entity_poly.pdbx_seq_one_letter_code
_entity_poly.pdbx_strand_id
1 'polypeptide(L)'
;AVAPVHLDDEALLRAQVNNLFLVNDSAGACPHIRTAIRKSHDIFWQKGLIFCQALSGEHDRAVLGVDLMREQGMDADSVFFKLVGSLLGEWEGKIDSLSDPTALQLAMARAGNLRLPSDVTQTRNPALLAAIAISPNADPEIRLAAAEKAESAGTLSTESLRQIYASIEFTSEELESALTTAEAIDGPRGRALLLRTAQVQDVPTAQAEVLLAFLASARDGGLYETAAYVIAPTLVEMAPAAELIWFAEEAGRVLIFTGALEQAMGWYDLAEQESAGIPEAGQAKARLWPLILISDPEEPTPLDGAMP
;
A
#
# COMPACT_ATOMS: atom_id res chain seq x y z
N ALA A 1 18.47 1.08 27.57
CA ALA A 1 17.93 2.28 28.23
C ALA A 1 17.67 3.29 27.10
N VAL A 2 16.41 3.56 26.79
CA VAL A 2 16.01 4.61 25.85
C VAL A 2 16.21 5.93 26.58
N ALA A 3 17.00 6.84 26.03
CA ALA A 3 17.20 8.15 26.59
C ALA A 3 15.85 8.89 26.71
N PRO A 4 15.59 9.67 27.77
CA PRO A 4 14.35 10.42 27.87
C PRO A 4 14.29 11.42 26.70
N VAL A 5 13.22 11.31 25.92
CA VAL A 5 12.94 12.22 24.79
C VAL A 5 12.65 13.59 25.38
N HIS A 6 13.53 14.54 25.14
CA HIS A 6 13.29 15.93 25.50
C HIS A 6 12.20 16.49 24.59
N LEU A 7 10.99 16.69 25.10
CA LEU A 7 9.84 17.27 24.41
C LEU A 7 10.06 18.72 23.92
N ASP A 8 11.22 19.31 24.20
CA ASP A 8 11.62 20.65 23.77
C ASP A 8 12.43 20.67 22.47
N ASP A 9 12.67 19.51 21.84
CA ASP A 9 13.32 19.45 20.53
C ASP A 9 12.31 19.78 19.43
N GLU A 10 12.54 20.88 18.72
CA GLU A 10 11.68 21.33 17.61
C GLU A 10 11.53 20.27 16.53
N ALA A 11 12.57 19.50 16.23
CA ALA A 11 12.53 18.43 15.24
C ALA A 11 11.57 17.30 15.66
N LEU A 12 11.57 16.90 16.92
CA LEU A 12 10.64 15.90 17.47
C LEU A 12 9.21 16.40 17.44
N LEU A 13 8.98 17.65 17.83
CA LEU A 13 7.66 18.25 17.82
C LEU A 13 7.11 18.35 16.39
N ARG A 14 7.95 18.72 15.42
CA ARG A 14 7.59 18.72 13.98
C ARG A 14 7.23 17.31 13.49
N ALA A 15 8.00 16.31 13.84
CA ALA A 15 7.72 14.91 13.49
C ALA A 15 6.39 14.45 14.10
N GLN A 16 6.12 14.79 15.36
CA GLN A 16 4.85 14.49 16.02
C GLN A 16 3.67 15.15 15.31
N VAL A 17 3.77 16.43 14.98
CA VAL A 17 2.71 17.17 14.26
C VAL A 17 2.48 16.58 12.88
N ASN A 18 3.54 16.24 12.13
CA ASN A 18 3.41 15.57 10.84
C ASN A 18 2.68 14.23 10.98
N ASN A 19 3.02 13.41 11.97
CA ASN A 19 2.34 12.14 12.21
C ASN A 19 0.86 12.33 12.53
N LEU A 20 0.50 13.34 13.34
CA LEU A 20 -0.90 13.66 13.63
C LEU A 20 -1.67 14.06 12.35
N PHE A 21 -1.05 14.83 11.46
CA PHE A 21 -1.65 15.14 10.15
C PHE A 21 -1.85 13.90 9.29
N LEU A 22 -0.87 12.98 9.25
CA LEU A 22 -0.96 11.74 8.47
C LEU A 22 -2.10 10.82 8.95
N VAL A 23 -2.31 10.72 10.27
CA VAL A 23 -3.42 9.94 10.85
C VAL A 23 -4.75 10.71 10.93
N ASN A 24 -4.83 11.90 10.29
CA ASN A 24 -6.02 12.76 10.25
C ASN A 24 -6.43 13.32 11.62
N ASP A 25 -5.51 13.47 12.55
CA ASP A 25 -5.73 14.12 13.85
C ASP A 25 -5.27 15.59 13.84
N SER A 26 -5.93 16.41 13.03
CA SER A 26 -5.64 17.86 12.99
C SER A 26 -6.00 18.54 14.31
N ALA A 27 -6.98 18.01 15.06
CA ALA A 27 -7.34 18.54 16.38
C ALA A 27 -6.21 18.36 17.39
N GLY A 28 -5.53 17.20 17.38
CA GLY A 28 -4.35 16.94 18.18
C GLY A 28 -3.12 17.74 17.74
N ALA A 29 -2.96 17.99 16.43
CA ALA A 29 -1.83 18.76 15.88
C ALA A 29 -1.86 20.26 16.26
N CYS A 30 -3.02 20.90 16.22
CA CYS A 30 -3.16 22.36 16.36
C CYS A 30 -2.68 22.93 17.72
N PRO A 31 -2.88 22.32 18.88
CA PRO A 31 -2.32 22.77 20.14
C PRO A 31 -0.78 22.83 20.15
N HIS A 32 -0.14 21.84 19.53
CA HIS A 32 1.32 21.79 19.40
C HIS A 32 1.83 22.94 18.51
N ILE A 33 1.18 23.20 17.39
CA ILE A 33 1.50 24.30 16.47
C ILE A 33 1.37 25.66 17.18
N ARG A 34 0.26 25.90 17.92
CA ARG A 34 0.06 27.13 18.69
C ARG A 34 1.13 27.36 19.76
N THR A 35 1.72 26.29 20.26
CA THR A 35 2.81 26.38 21.23
C THR A 35 4.14 26.65 20.53
N ALA A 36 4.42 25.96 19.43
CA ALA A 36 5.67 26.08 18.68
C ALA A 36 5.87 27.45 18.06
N ILE A 37 4.82 28.07 17.49
CA ILE A 37 4.90 29.38 16.81
C ILE A 37 5.32 30.50 17.76
N ARG A 38 5.16 30.34 19.06
CA ARG A 38 5.61 31.34 20.06
C ARG A 38 7.13 31.35 20.25
N LYS A 39 7.81 30.26 19.86
CA LYS A 39 9.24 30.05 20.04
C LYS A 39 10.02 30.02 18.72
N SER A 40 9.36 29.70 17.62
CA SER A 40 9.96 29.52 16.30
C SER A 40 9.18 30.28 15.23
N HIS A 41 9.92 30.95 14.33
CA HIS A 41 9.36 31.65 13.17
C HIS A 41 9.48 30.81 11.89
N ASP A 42 9.71 29.51 11.99
CA ASP A 42 9.80 28.62 10.83
C ASP A 42 8.49 28.61 10.05
N ILE A 43 8.60 28.59 8.72
CA ILE A 43 7.48 28.63 7.79
C ILE A 43 6.50 27.45 7.98
N PHE A 44 6.99 26.30 8.46
CA PHE A 44 6.15 25.13 8.77
C PHE A 44 5.10 25.47 9.84
N TRP A 45 5.53 26.13 10.94
CA TRP A 45 4.63 26.52 12.02
C TRP A 45 3.66 27.62 11.60
N GLN A 46 4.11 28.54 10.74
CA GLN A 46 3.24 29.60 10.19
C GLN A 46 2.14 29.00 9.33
N LYS A 47 2.48 28.14 8.37
CA LYS A 47 1.52 27.41 7.52
C LYS A 47 0.56 26.56 8.36
N GLY A 48 1.09 25.84 9.34
CA GLY A 48 0.28 25.04 10.27
C GLY A 48 -0.69 25.88 11.08
N LEU A 49 -0.28 27.08 11.56
CA LEU A 49 -1.16 27.97 12.30
C LEU A 49 -2.32 28.49 11.42
N ILE A 50 -2.02 28.91 10.19
CA ILE A 50 -3.04 29.35 9.22
C ILE A 50 -4.07 28.23 8.98
N PHE A 51 -3.61 27.01 8.76
CA PHE A 51 -4.47 25.82 8.62
C PHE A 51 -5.36 25.62 9.85
N CYS A 52 -4.79 25.66 11.06
CA CYS A 52 -5.54 25.49 12.31
C CYS A 52 -6.57 26.62 12.53
N GLN A 53 -6.27 27.84 12.13
CA GLN A 53 -7.21 28.98 12.17
C GLN A 53 -8.37 28.78 11.19
N ALA A 54 -8.08 28.36 9.95
CA ALA A 54 -9.11 28.05 8.96
C ALA A 54 -10.05 26.92 9.46
N LEU A 55 -9.49 25.83 10.03
CA LEU A 55 -10.28 24.73 10.60
C LEU A 55 -11.15 25.13 11.79
N SER A 56 -10.70 26.07 12.60
CA SER A 56 -11.47 26.54 13.77
C SER A 56 -12.46 27.66 13.44
N GLY A 57 -12.60 28.04 12.15
CA GLY A 57 -13.48 29.15 11.74
C GLY A 57 -12.93 30.54 12.04
N GLU A 58 -11.65 30.65 12.42
CA GLU A 58 -10.97 31.95 12.65
C GLU A 58 -10.52 32.54 11.30
N HIS A 59 -11.45 32.67 10.34
CA HIS A 59 -11.15 33.00 8.94
C HIS A 59 -10.38 34.30 8.79
N ASP A 60 -10.78 35.38 9.46
CA ASP A 60 -10.08 36.69 9.40
C ASP A 60 -8.59 36.57 9.80
N ARG A 61 -8.29 35.73 10.78
CA ARG A 61 -6.91 35.50 11.21
C ARG A 61 -6.12 34.67 10.20
N ALA A 62 -6.77 33.66 9.61
CA ALA A 62 -6.16 32.86 8.57
C ALA A 62 -5.83 33.73 7.33
N VAL A 63 -6.77 34.58 6.90
CA VAL A 63 -6.54 35.54 5.81
C VAL A 63 -5.38 36.49 6.10
N LEU A 64 -5.36 37.07 7.30
CA LEU A 64 -4.25 37.93 7.72
C LEU A 64 -2.91 37.19 7.67
N GLY A 65 -2.89 35.93 8.13
CA GLY A 65 -1.70 35.07 8.07
C GLY A 65 -1.22 34.84 6.63
N VAL A 66 -2.15 34.58 5.70
CA VAL A 66 -1.88 34.42 4.26
C VAL A 66 -1.28 35.70 3.68
N ASP A 67 -1.87 36.88 3.97
CA ASP A 67 -1.40 38.16 3.45
C ASP A 67 0.00 38.49 3.98
N LEU A 68 0.26 38.28 5.25
CA LEU A 68 1.60 38.45 5.82
C LEU A 68 2.65 37.54 5.19
N MET A 69 2.30 36.29 4.85
CA MET A 69 3.21 35.39 4.14
C MET A 69 3.52 35.92 2.72
N ARG A 70 2.52 36.45 2.01
CA ARG A 70 2.70 37.03 0.68
C ARG A 70 3.57 38.31 0.73
N GLU A 71 3.34 39.19 1.70
CA GLU A 71 4.14 40.40 1.89
C GLU A 71 5.61 40.07 2.20
N GLN A 72 5.88 38.94 2.85
CA GLN A 72 7.22 38.46 3.12
C GLN A 72 7.87 37.70 1.94
N GLY A 73 7.19 37.61 0.80
CA GLY A 73 7.68 36.90 -0.37
C GLY A 73 7.72 35.37 -0.21
N MET A 74 6.91 34.81 0.69
CA MET A 74 6.84 33.37 0.94
C MET A 74 5.76 32.70 0.08
N ASP A 75 5.50 33.20 -1.11
CA ASP A 75 4.44 32.77 -2.02
C ASP A 75 4.86 31.66 -3.00
N ALA A 76 6.07 31.13 -2.86
CA ALA A 76 6.60 30.07 -3.73
C ALA A 76 5.77 28.77 -3.68
N ASP A 77 5.09 28.47 -2.56
CA ASP A 77 4.21 27.28 -2.42
C ASP A 77 2.79 27.60 -2.89
N SER A 78 2.61 27.67 -4.22
CA SER A 78 1.30 27.94 -4.83
C SER A 78 0.22 26.93 -4.44
N VAL A 79 0.59 25.67 -4.14
CA VAL A 79 -0.35 24.62 -3.70
C VAL A 79 -0.89 24.94 -2.32
N PHE A 80 -0.03 25.38 -1.38
CA PHE A 80 -0.49 25.79 -0.06
C PHE A 80 -1.56 26.91 -0.14
N PHE A 81 -1.35 27.93 -0.98
CA PHE A 81 -2.31 29.01 -1.12
C PHE A 81 -3.63 28.59 -1.78
N LYS A 82 -3.60 27.64 -2.73
CA LYS A 82 -4.82 27.03 -3.28
C LYS A 82 -5.58 26.23 -2.20
N LEU A 83 -4.87 25.45 -1.40
CA LEU A 83 -5.45 24.64 -0.34
C LEU A 83 -6.10 25.51 0.76
N VAL A 84 -5.40 26.55 1.24
CA VAL A 84 -5.98 27.44 2.25
C VAL A 84 -7.14 28.27 1.68
N GLY A 85 -7.03 28.75 0.43
CA GLY A 85 -8.12 29.46 -0.25
C GLY A 85 -9.38 28.58 -0.37
N SER A 86 -9.24 27.28 -0.63
CA SER A 86 -10.36 26.35 -0.62
C SER A 86 -11.00 26.21 0.77
N LEU A 87 -10.21 26.15 1.81
CA LEU A 87 -10.72 26.09 3.20
C LEU A 87 -11.44 27.36 3.64
N LEU A 88 -11.07 28.48 3.08
CA LEU A 88 -11.68 29.80 3.33
C LEU A 88 -12.89 30.09 2.41
N GLY A 89 -13.15 29.23 1.41
CA GLY A 89 -14.18 29.46 0.41
C GLY A 89 -13.82 30.52 -0.62
N GLU A 90 -12.55 30.90 -0.73
CA GLU A 90 -12.04 31.93 -1.67
C GLU A 90 -11.51 31.34 -2.98
N TRP A 91 -11.35 30.00 -3.03
CA TRP A 91 -10.85 29.31 -4.21
C TRP A 91 -11.63 28.02 -4.48
N GLU A 92 -12.09 27.90 -5.72
CA GLU A 92 -12.75 26.70 -6.23
C GLU A 92 -11.97 26.20 -7.45
N GLY A 93 -11.39 25.01 -7.36
CA GLY A 93 -10.60 24.46 -8.45
C GLY A 93 -10.05 23.07 -8.17
N LYS A 94 -9.14 22.63 -9.04
CA LYS A 94 -8.42 21.36 -8.91
C LYS A 94 -6.98 21.62 -8.55
N ILE A 95 -6.42 20.70 -7.76
CA ILE A 95 -4.96 20.61 -7.59
C ILE A 95 -4.42 19.85 -8.78
N ASP A 96 -3.66 20.51 -9.64
CA ASP A 96 -3.17 19.93 -10.90
C ASP A 96 -2.03 18.95 -10.68
N SER A 97 -1.18 19.21 -9.67
CA SER A 97 -0.03 18.38 -9.32
C SER A 97 0.27 18.44 -7.83
N LEU A 98 0.64 17.28 -7.26
CA LEU A 98 1.05 17.12 -5.87
C LEU A 98 2.01 15.91 -5.75
N SER A 99 3.05 15.89 -6.58
CA SER A 99 3.96 14.73 -6.74
C SER A 99 4.82 14.43 -5.51
N ASP A 100 5.07 15.42 -4.66
CA ASP A 100 5.80 15.25 -3.39
C ASP A 100 5.10 16.05 -2.28
N PRO A 101 3.95 15.57 -1.79
CA PRO A 101 3.15 16.28 -0.81
C PRO A 101 3.83 16.35 0.55
N THR A 102 3.49 17.38 1.31
CA THR A 102 3.75 17.39 2.75
C THR A 102 2.56 16.79 3.51
N ALA A 103 2.78 16.34 4.75
CA ALA A 103 1.71 15.86 5.63
C ALA A 103 0.62 16.94 5.84
N LEU A 104 1.04 18.21 5.97
CA LEU A 104 0.14 19.35 6.08
C LEU A 104 -0.73 19.53 4.82
N GLN A 105 -0.14 19.44 3.61
CA GLN A 105 -0.89 19.58 2.36
C GLN A 105 -1.93 18.46 2.19
N LEU A 106 -1.59 17.20 2.56
CA LEU A 106 -2.57 16.12 2.57
C LEU A 106 -3.70 16.36 3.58
N ALA A 107 -3.38 16.83 4.78
CA ALA A 107 -4.39 17.18 5.79
C ALA A 107 -5.30 18.31 5.30
N MET A 108 -4.75 19.36 4.66
CA MET A 108 -5.51 20.46 4.09
C MET A 108 -6.41 20.01 2.94
N ALA A 109 -5.90 19.20 2.01
CA ALA A 109 -6.69 18.65 0.90
C ALA A 109 -7.86 17.81 1.40
N ARG A 110 -7.63 17.01 2.46
CA ARG A 110 -8.68 16.22 3.10
C ARG A 110 -9.72 17.09 3.79
N ALA A 111 -9.29 18.10 4.54
CA ALA A 111 -10.20 19.02 5.23
C ALA A 111 -11.06 19.84 4.25
N GLY A 112 -10.49 20.25 3.10
CA GLY A 112 -11.19 20.92 2.02
C GLY A 112 -11.95 20.00 1.06
N ASN A 113 -11.96 18.69 1.32
CA ASN A 113 -12.53 17.65 0.44
C ASN A 113 -12.10 17.79 -1.03
N LEU A 114 -10.84 18.20 -1.25
CA LEU A 114 -10.26 18.35 -2.58
C LEU A 114 -9.73 17.00 -3.08
N ARG A 115 -10.06 16.63 -4.31
CA ARG A 115 -9.53 15.42 -4.95
C ARG A 115 -8.02 15.51 -5.08
N LEU A 116 -7.34 14.39 -4.75
CA LEU A 116 -5.90 14.27 -4.95
C LEU A 116 -5.60 14.00 -6.43
N PRO A 117 -4.58 14.67 -7.03
CA PRO A 117 -4.14 14.35 -8.39
C PRO A 117 -3.41 13.02 -8.44
N SER A 118 -3.36 12.39 -9.63
CA SER A 118 -2.76 11.06 -9.81
C SER A 118 -1.26 11.00 -9.47
N ASP A 119 -0.54 12.09 -9.66
CA ASP A 119 0.89 12.18 -9.39
C ASP A 119 1.25 12.17 -7.89
N VAL A 120 0.27 12.26 -6.99
CA VAL A 120 0.48 12.17 -5.53
C VAL A 120 1.16 10.87 -5.11
N THR A 121 0.99 9.80 -5.90
CA THR A 121 1.62 8.48 -5.67
C THR A 121 3.09 8.41 -6.09
N GLN A 122 3.67 9.50 -6.63
CA GLN A 122 5.08 9.57 -6.99
C GLN A 122 5.99 9.84 -5.78
N THR A 123 5.42 10.26 -4.65
CA THR A 123 6.19 10.42 -3.40
C THR A 123 6.91 9.13 -3.03
N ARG A 124 8.13 9.28 -2.51
CA ARG A 124 8.94 8.16 -1.99
C ARG A 124 8.81 7.98 -0.48
N ASN A 125 8.01 8.81 0.17
CA ASN A 125 7.82 8.72 1.62
C ASN A 125 6.73 7.67 1.93
N PRO A 126 7.08 6.53 2.56
CA PRO A 126 6.11 5.46 2.83
C PRO A 126 4.95 5.89 3.74
N ALA A 127 5.20 6.79 4.69
CA ALA A 127 4.15 7.28 5.59
C ALA A 127 3.12 8.16 4.85
N LEU A 128 3.57 8.93 3.85
CA LEU A 128 2.66 9.67 2.96
C LEU A 128 1.85 8.73 2.08
N LEU A 129 2.48 7.68 1.52
CA LEU A 129 1.78 6.65 0.74
C LEU A 129 0.70 5.96 1.57
N ALA A 130 1.00 5.58 2.81
CA ALA A 130 0.00 4.99 3.72
C ALA A 130 -1.16 5.96 3.99
N ALA A 131 -0.89 7.25 4.19
CA ALA A 131 -1.92 8.27 4.40
C ALA A 131 -2.79 8.49 3.14
N ILE A 132 -2.20 8.42 1.93
CA ILE A 132 -2.92 8.51 0.65
C ILE A 132 -3.81 7.29 0.45
N ALA A 133 -3.31 6.09 0.75
CA ALA A 133 -4.04 4.83 0.60
C ALA A 133 -5.38 4.81 1.36
N ILE A 134 -5.42 5.43 2.53
CA ILE A 134 -6.62 5.51 3.37
C ILE A 134 -7.40 6.81 3.21
N SER A 135 -7.00 7.70 2.30
CA SER A 135 -7.59 9.04 2.16
C SER A 135 -8.92 8.98 1.40
N PRO A 136 -10.04 9.47 1.98
CA PRO A 136 -11.35 9.38 1.34
C PRO A 136 -11.50 10.30 0.11
N ASN A 137 -10.63 11.30 -0.02
CA ASN A 137 -10.60 12.24 -1.15
C ASN A 137 -9.62 11.82 -2.27
N ALA A 138 -9.02 10.63 -2.17
CA ALA A 138 -8.29 10.00 -3.24
C ALA A 138 -9.20 9.05 -4.03
N ASP A 139 -9.10 9.09 -5.36
CA ASP A 139 -9.81 8.14 -6.22
C ASP A 139 -9.35 6.69 -5.91
N PRO A 140 -10.22 5.68 -6.11
CA PRO A 140 -9.90 4.28 -5.76
C PRO A 140 -8.58 3.78 -6.37
N GLU A 141 -8.27 4.15 -7.60
CA GLU A 141 -7.01 3.76 -8.27
C GLU A 141 -5.77 4.41 -7.64
N ILE A 142 -5.88 5.67 -7.20
CA ILE A 142 -4.82 6.36 -6.47
C ILE A 142 -4.58 5.68 -5.11
N ARG A 143 -5.66 5.36 -4.40
CA ARG A 143 -5.59 4.65 -3.11
C ARG A 143 -4.92 3.30 -3.26
N LEU A 144 -5.29 2.55 -4.29
CA LEU A 144 -4.75 1.23 -4.56
C LEU A 144 -3.25 1.29 -4.90
N ALA A 145 -2.85 2.19 -5.80
CA ALA A 145 -1.45 2.38 -6.17
C ALA A 145 -0.58 2.83 -4.98
N ALA A 146 -1.13 3.68 -4.10
CA ALA A 146 -0.45 4.09 -2.88
C ALA A 146 -0.36 2.95 -1.86
N ALA A 147 -1.43 2.12 -1.73
CA ALA A 147 -1.49 1.00 -0.79
C ALA A 147 -0.45 -0.09 -1.11
N GLU A 148 -0.30 -0.47 -2.37
CA GLU A 148 0.71 -1.44 -2.79
C GLU A 148 2.13 -0.97 -2.42
N LYS A 149 2.45 0.27 -2.72
CA LYS A 149 3.76 0.86 -2.37
C LYS A 149 3.96 1.00 -0.86
N ALA A 150 2.91 1.34 -0.11
CA ALA A 150 2.96 1.50 1.33
C ALA A 150 3.14 0.15 2.04
N GLU A 151 2.46 -0.89 1.58
CA GLU A 151 2.60 -2.26 2.10
C GLU A 151 4.00 -2.81 1.80
N SER A 152 4.47 -2.71 0.57
CA SER A 152 5.83 -3.12 0.17
C SER A 152 6.94 -2.41 0.97
N ALA A 153 6.67 -1.19 1.47
CA ALA A 153 7.58 -0.46 2.35
C ALA A 153 7.33 -0.72 3.85
N GLY A 154 6.41 -1.62 4.22
CA GLY A 154 6.09 -1.98 5.60
C GLY A 154 5.32 -0.92 6.40
N THR A 155 4.71 0.08 5.75
CA THR A 155 3.94 1.15 6.42
C THR A 155 2.42 0.96 6.36
N LEU A 156 1.97 -0.01 5.60
CA LEU A 156 0.58 -0.47 5.56
C LEU A 156 0.56 -1.98 5.77
N SER A 157 -0.41 -2.50 6.52
CA SER A 157 -0.53 -3.95 6.70
C SER A 157 -1.10 -4.61 5.45
N THR A 158 -0.71 -5.86 5.19
CA THR A 158 -1.26 -6.68 4.10
C THR A 158 -2.78 -6.80 4.21
N GLU A 159 -3.32 -6.87 5.44
CA GLU A 159 -4.76 -6.91 5.67
C GLU A 159 -5.45 -5.62 5.20
N SER A 160 -4.86 -4.46 5.48
CA SER A 160 -5.38 -3.18 4.98
C SER A 160 -5.33 -3.10 3.45
N LEU A 161 -4.27 -3.64 2.84
CA LEU A 161 -4.17 -3.74 1.38
C LEU A 161 -5.27 -4.64 0.81
N ARG A 162 -5.54 -5.82 1.42
CA ARG A 162 -6.65 -6.70 0.99
C ARG A 162 -8.01 -5.98 1.05
N GLN A 163 -8.25 -5.19 2.10
CA GLN A 163 -9.48 -4.41 2.23
C GLN A 163 -9.60 -3.34 1.13
N ILE A 164 -8.49 -2.70 0.77
CA ILE A 164 -8.46 -1.72 -0.32
C ILE A 164 -8.73 -2.42 -1.66
N TYR A 165 -8.10 -3.57 -1.93
CA TYR A 165 -8.41 -4.38 -3.11
C TYR A 165 -9.90 -4.76 -3.17
N ALA A 166 -10.46 -5.23 -2.06
CA ALA A 166 -11.86 -5.62 -1.97
C ALA A 166 -12.84 -4.45 -2.17
N SER A 167 -12.38 -3.21 -1.96
CA SER A 167 -13.19 -2.00 -2.17
C SER A 167 -13.36 -1.59 -3.63
N ILE A 168 -12.60 -2.22 -4.55
CA ILE A 168 -12.69 -1.92 -5.97
C ILE A 168 -13.88 -2.69 -6.57
N GLU A 169 -14.74 -1.96 -7.24
CA GLU A 169 -15.90 -2.54 -7.92
C GLU A 169 -15.55 -2.93 -9.37
N PHE A 170 -16.06 -4.07 -9.81
CA PHE A 170 -15.92 -4.60 -11.16
C PHE A 170 -17.28 -5.02 -11.69
N THR A 171 -17.48 -4.87 -12.99
CA THR A 171 -18.66 -5.38 -13.69
C THR A 171 -18.59 -6.90 -13.88
N SER A 172 -19.73 -7.54 -14.13
CA SER A 172 -19.75 -8.97 -14.44
C SER A 172 -18.91 -9.31 -15.67
N GLU A 173 -18.93 -8.44 -16.68
CA GLU A 173 -18.16 -8.59 -17.92
C GLU A 173 -16.63 -8.55 -17.66
N GLU A 174 -16.17 -7.63 -16.77
CA GLU A 174 -14.76 -7.58 -16.35
C GLU A 174 -14.34 -8.86 -15.62
N LEU A 175 -15.21 -9.41 -14.76
CA LEU A 175 -14.93 -10.65 -14.01
C LEU A 175 -14.93 -11.89 -14.94
N GLU A 176 -15.85 -11.98 -15.90
CA GLU A 176 -15.91 -13.08 -16.87
C GLU A 176 -14.69 -13.13 -17.80
N SER A 177 -14.10 -11.98 -18.12
CA SER A 177 -12.93 -11.84 -18.98
C SER A 177 -11.68 -11.38 -18.22
N ALA A 178 -11.56 -11.73 -16.94
CA ALA A 178 -10.59 -11.15 -16.02
C ALA A 178 -9.14 -11.21 -16.48
N LEU A 179 -8.68 -12.34 -17.05
CA LEU A 179 -7.30 -12.50 -17.52
C LEU A 179 -6.95 -11.51 -18.62
N THR A 180 -7.78 -11.43 -19.68
CA THR A 180 -7.55 -10.52 -20.79
C THR A 180 -7.77 -9.06 -20.41
N THR A 181 -8.76 -8.80 -19.57
CA THR A 181 -9.04 -7.45 -19.07
C THR A 181 -7.92 -6.94 -18.18
N ALA A 182 -7.41 -7.78 -17.27
CA ALA A 182 -6.30 -7.40 -16.39
C ALA A 182 -5.01 -7.11 -17.16
N GLU A 183 -4.71 -7.89 -18.21
CA GLU A 183 -3.58 -7.64 -19.10
C GLU A 183 -3.72 -6.29 -19.84
N ALA A 184 -4.92 -5.93 -20.27
CA ALA A 184 -5.17 -4.68 -20.99
C ALA A 184 -5.13 -3.46 -20.08
N ILE A 185 -5.62 -3.56 -18.83
CA ILE A 185 -5.62 -2.46 -17.83
C ILE A 185 -4.23 -2.28 -17.24
N ASP A 186 -3.52 -3.39 -16.98
CA ASP A 186 -2.25 -3.45 -16.24
C ASP A 186 -2.31 -2.80 -14.86
N GLY A 187 -1.21 -2.88 -14.09
CA GLY A 187 -1.02 -2.19 -12.83
C GLY A 187 -1.98 -2.59 -11.69
N PRO A 188 -2.18 -1.70 -10.71
CA PRO A 188 -2.92 -2.02 -9.47
C PRO A 188 -4.36 -2.46 -9.70
N ARG A 189 -5.09 -1.84 -10.65
CA ARG A 189 -6.48 -2.18 -10.95
C ARG A 189 -6.59 -3.57 -11.60
N GLY A 190 -5.65 -3.92 -12.50
CA GLY A 190 -5.58 -5.26 -13.08
C GLY A 190 -5.36 -6.33 -12.02
N ARG A 191 -4.44 -6.07 -11.08
CA ARG A 191 -4.22 -6.97 -9.93
C ARG A 191 -5.44 -7.08 -9.03
N ALA A 192 -6.14 -5.98 -8.77
CA ALA A 192 -7.39 -6.01 -7.99
C ALA A 192 -8.46 -6.88 -8.66
N LEU A 193 -8.58 -6.81 -9.99
CA LEU A 193 -9.51 -7.63 -10.78
C LEU A 193 -9.17 -9.12 -10.67
N LEU A 194 -7.89 -9.48 -10.84
CA LEU A 194 -7.43 -10.87 -10.72
C LEU A 194 -7.68 -11.42 -9.31
N LEU A 195 -7.35 -10.65 -8.26
CA LEU A 195 -7.61 -11.09 -6.90
C LEU A 195 -9.09 -11.30 -6.62
N ARG A 196 -9.94 -10.37 -7.08
CA ARG A 196 -11.39 -10.48 -6.94
C ARG A 196 -11.95 -11.71 -7.65
N THR A 197 -11.45 -11.98 -8.87
CA THR A 197 -11.86 -13.17 -9.66
C THR A 197 -11.41 -14.45 -8.95
N ALA A 198 -10.18 -14.51 -8.43
CA ALA A 198 -9.70 -15.68 -7.68
C ALA A 198 -10.55 -15.98 -6.44
N GLN A 199 -11.08 -14.94 -5.77
CA GLN A 199 -11.93 -15.10 -4.58
C GLN A 199 -13.33 -15.64 -4.86
N VAL A 200 -13.84 -15.44 -6.08
CA VAL A 200 -15.20 -15.89 -6.47
C VAL A 200 -15.18 -17.08 -7.41
N GLN A 201 -14.00 -17.57 -7.78
CA GLN A 201 -13.83 -18.71 -8.69
C GLN A 201 -13.92 -20.03 -7.93
N ASP A 202 -14.90 -20.86 -8.30
CA ASP A 202 -15.14 -22.16 -7.67
C ASP A 202 -14.37 -23.33 -8.36
N VAL A 203 -13.85 -23.13 -9.59
CA VAL A 203 -13.10 -24.13 -10.32
C VAL A 203 -11.61 -24.01 -9.97
N PRO A 204 -10.98 -25.02 -9.33
CA PRO A 204 -9.61 -24.89 -8.82
C PRO A 204 -8.56 -24.56 -9.88
N THR A 205 -8.69 -25.15 -11.11
CA THR A 205 -7.75 -24.87 -12.20
C THR A 205 -7.86 -23.43 -12.69
N ALA A 206 -9.06 -22.91 -12.86
CA ALA A 206 -9.29 -21.51 -13.25
C ALA A 206 -8.86 -20.54 -12.12
N GLN A 207 -9.08 -20.90 -10.85
CA GLN A 207 -8.59 -20.13 -9.72
C GLN A 207 -7.06 -20.05 -9.72
N ALA A 208 -6.36 -21.18 -9.92
CA ALA A 208 -4.91 -21.25 -10.02
C ALA A 208 -4.34 -20.41 -11.18
N GLU A 209 -5.00 -20.43 -12.36
CA GLU A 209 -4.62 -19.59 -13.51
C GLU A 209 -4.68 -18.09 -13.18
N VAL A 210 -5.74 -17.66 -12.53
CA VAL A 210 -5.92 -16.26 -12.12
C VAL A 210 -4.90 -15.86 -11.06
N LEU A 211 -4.63 -16.72 -10.06
CA LEU A 211 -3.60 -16.48 -9.05
C LEU A 211 -2.20 -16.39 -9.66
N LEU A 212 -1.89 -17.23 -10.65
CA LEU A 212 -0.61 -17.17 -11.36
C LEU A 212 -0.47 -15.86 -12.14
N ALA A 213 -1.52 -15.41 -12.81
CA ALA A 213 -1.53 -14.12 -13.51
C ALA A 213 -1.37 -12.93 -12.54
N PHE A 214 -2.00 -13.01 -11.37
CA PHE A 214 -1.83 -12.01 -10.30
C PHE A 214 -0.36 -11.92 -9.84
N LEU A 215 0.27 -13.05 -9.56
CA LEU A 215 1.68 -13.12 -9.15
C LEU A 215 2.63 -12.63 -10.26
N ALA A 216 2.35 -12.97 -11.52
CA ALA A 216 3.13 -12.52 -12.67
C ALA A 216 3.09 -10.98 -12.80
N SER A 217 1.90 -10.39 -12.80
CA SER A 217 1.72 -8.92 -12.83
C SER A 217 2.40 -8.23 -11.64
N ALA A 218 2.33 -8.83 -10.45
CA ALA A 218 3.00 -8.28 -9.27
C ALA A 218 4.53 -8.39 -9.37
N ARG A 219 5.06 -9.47 -9.94
CA ARG A 219 6.49 -9.66 -10.17
C ARG A 219 7.05 -8.61 -11.12
N ASP A 220 6.35 -8.33 -12.21
CA ASP A 220 6.72 -7.27 -13.17
C ASP A 220 6.71 -5.88 -12.51
N GLY A 221 5.82 -5.66 -11.56
CA GLY A 221 5.77 -4.45 -10.74
C GLY A 221 6.74 -4.40 -9.55
N GLY A 222 7.55 -5.43 -9.31
CA GLY A 222 8.45 -5.52 -8.15
C GLY A 222 7.73 -5.74 -6.81
N LEU A 223 6.51 -6.29 -6.84
CA LEU A 223 5.61 -6.45 -5.69
C LEU A 223 5.32 -7.94 -5.37
N TYR A 224 6.21 -8.85 -5.79
CA TYR A 224 5.98 -10.29 -5.62
C TYR A 224 5.80 -10.69 -4.15
N GLU A 225 6.61 -10.15 -3.24
CA GLU A 225 6.50 -10.43 -1.80
C GLU A 225 5.15 -9.99 -1.24
N THR A 226 4.73 -8.76 -1.53
CA THR A 226 3.40 -8.23 -1.20
C THR A 226 2.30 -9.14 -1.73
N ALA A 227 2.38 -9.54 -3.01
CA ALA A 227 1.40 -10.40 -3.67
C ALA A 227 1.33 -11.78 -3.01
N ALA A 228 2.46 -12.36 -2.64
CA ALA A 228 2.52 -13.64 -1.94
C ALA A 228 1.73 -13.59 -0.62
N TYR A 229 1.97 -12.56 0.20
CA TYR A 229 1.19 -12.38 1.44
C TYR A 229 -0.28 -12.12 1.17
N VAL A 230 -0.63 -11.40 0.10
CA VAL A 230 -2.04 -11.11 -0.25
C VAL A 230 -2.81 -12.38 -0.57
N ILE A 231 -2.24 -13.30 -1.37
CA ILE A 231 -2.95 -14.52 -1.82
C ILE A 231 -2.79 -15.73 -0.88
N ALA A 232 -1.87 -15.68 0.09
CA ALA A 232 -1.58 -16.80 0.98
C ALA A 232 -2.85 -17.40 1.62
N PRO A 233 -3.84 -16.65 2.11
CA PRO A 233 -5.07 -17.24 2.67
C PRO A 233 -5.84 -18.09 1.65
N THR A 234 -5.91 -17.66 0.40
CA THR A 234 -6.57 -18.43 -0.67
C THR A 234 -5.81 -19.71 -0.98
N LEU A 235 -4.47 -19.67 -0.99
CA LEU A 235 -3.64 -20.85 -1.23
C LEU A 235 -3.67 -21.85 -0.07
N VAL A 236 -3.80 -21.38 1.17
CA VAL A 236 -3.95 -22.26 2.36
C VAL A 236 -5.22 -23.10 2.27
N GLU A 237 -6.28 -22.58 1.68
CA GLU A 237 -7.57 -23.26 1.49
C GLU A 237 -7.59 -24.16 0.24
N MET A 238 -6.66 -23.97 -0.70
CA MET A 238 -6.60 -24.72 -1.95
C MET A 238 -5.95 -26.09 -1.74
N ALA A 239 -6.70 -27.17 -1.98
CA ALA A 239 -6.16 -28.53 -1.88
C ALA A 239 -5.27 -28.88 -3.09
N PRO A 240 -4.08 -29.46 -2.89
CA PRO A 240 -3.26 -30.00 -3.97
C PRO A 240 -4.01 -31.12 -4.72
N ALA A 241 -4.02 -31.07 -6.05
CA ALA A 241 -4.66 -32.07 -6.91
C ALA A 241 -3.85 -32.30 -8.19
N ALA A 242 -3.95 -33.46 -8.79
CA ALA A 242 -3.14 -33.85 -9.97
C ALA A 242 -3.28 -32.87 -11.16
N GLU A 243 -4.48 -32.33 -11.37
CA GLU A 243 -4.75 -31.31 -12.39
C GLU A 243 -4.09 -29.96 -12.12
N LEU A 244 -3.58 -29.73 -10.89
CA LEU A 244 -2.89 -28.51 -10.47
C LEU A 244 -1.37 -28.68 -10.41
N ILE A 245 -0.81 -29.79 -10.91
CA ILE A 245 0.63 -30.05 -10.81
C ILE A 245 1.49 -28.97 -11.43
N TRP A 246 1.02 -28.34 -12.50
CA TRP A 246 1.68 -27.21 -13.18
C TRP A 246 1.79 -25.96 -12.30
N PHE A 247 0.94 -25.84 -11.29
CA PHE A 247 0.91 -24.74 -10.34
C PHE A 247 1.66 -25.05 -9.02
N ALA A 248 2.02 -26.30 -8.77
CA ALA A 248 2.58 -26.79 -7.51
C ALA A 248 3.84 -26.04 -7.06
N GLU A 249 4.74 -25.73 -8.00
CA GLU A 249 5.96 -24.97 -7.68
C GLU A 249 5.64 -23.58 -7.13
N GLU A 250 4.76 -22.85 -7.78
CA GLU A 250 4.44 -21.47 -7.38
C GLU A 250 3.62 -21.43 -6.09
N ALA A 251 2.63 -22.33 -5.95
CA ALA A 251 1.85 -22.46 -4.73
C ALA A 251 2.74 -22.83 -3.52
N GLY A 252 3.58 -23.84 -3.66
CA GLY A 252 4.52 -24.26 -2.61
C GLY A 252 5.49 -23.14 -2.24
N ARG A 253 6.03 -22.42 -3.22
CA ARG A 253 6.94 -21.29 -2.98
C ARG A 253 6.27 -20.17 -2.17
N VAL A 254 5.07 -19.76 -2.54
CA VAL A 254 4.31 -18.73 -1.81
C VAL A 254 4.03 -19.19 -0.38
N LEU A 255 3.58 -20.42 -0.20
CA LEU A 255 3.24 -20.97 1.11
C LEU A 255 4.48 -21.08 2.03
N ILE A 256 5.63 -21.51 1.50
CA ILE A 256 6.90 -21.51 2.26
C ILE A 256 7.27 -20.10 2.66
N PHE A 257 7.26 -19.15 1.71
CA PHE A 257 7.63 -17.76 1.94
C PHE A 257 6.74 -17.08 3.01
N THR A 258 5.46 -17.43 3.04
CA THR A 258 4.49 -16.86 3.99
C THR A 258 4.37 -17.65 5.31
N GLY A 259 5.17 -18.70 5.49
CA GLY A 259 5.24 -19.49 6.73
C GLY A 259 4.17 -20.57 6.86
N ALA A 260 3.41 -20.88 5.81
CA ALA A 260 2.40 -21.95 5.78
C ALA A 260 3.04 -23.28 5.34
N LEU A 261 4.03 -23.75 6.10
CA LEU A 261 4.88 -24.89 5.71
C LEU A 261 4.10 -26.20 5.60
N GLU A 262 3.13 -26.46 6.48
CA GLU A 262 2.29 -27.67 6.42
C GLU A 262 1.55 -27.77 5.08
N GLN A 263 0.96 -26.67 4.62
CA GLN A 263 0.26 -26.64 3.34
C GLN A 263 1.24 -26.73 2.17
N ALA A 264 2.41 -26.12 2.28
CA ALA A 264 3.46 -26.24 1.27
C ALA A 264 3.95 -27.68 1.08
N MET A 265 4.04 -28.45 2.17
CA MET A 265 4.38 -29.88 2.13
C MET A 265 3.37 -30.67 1.30
N GLY A 266 2.06 -30.37 1.39
CA GLY A 266 1.06 -31.02 0.55
C GLY A 266 1.30 -30.82 -0.96
N TRP A 267 1.76 -29.63 -1.38
CA TRP A 267 2.15 -29.36 -2.76
C TRP A 267 3.46 -30.06 -3.15
N TYR A 268 4.39 -30.16 -2.23
CA TYR A 268 5.63 -30.93 -2.43
C TYR A 268 5.34 -32.42 -2.58
N ASP A 269 4.50 -33.00 -1.73
CA ASP A 269 4.10 -34.40 -1.78
C ASP A 269 3.41 -34.76 -3.11
N LEU A 270 2.52 -33.88 -3.59
CA LEU A 270 1.94 -34.01 -4.94
C LEU A 270 3.02 -34.02 -6.01
N ALA A 271 3.96 -33.09 -5.96
CA ALA A 271 5.06 -33.01 -6.92
C ALA A 271 5.96 -34.25 -6.85
N GLU A 272 6.22 -34.79 -5.67
CA GLU A 272 6.99 -36.02 -5.48
C GLU A 272 6.29 -37.23 -6.08
N GLN A 273 5.00 -37.43 -5.81
CA GLN A 273 4.19 -38.54 -6.32
C GLN A 273 4.14 -38.57 -7.85
N GLU A 274 3.97 -37.40 -8.48
CA GLU A 274 3.83 -37.27 -9.93
C GLU A 274 5.17 -37.14 -10.69
N SER A 275 6.30 -37.03 -9.96
CA SER A 275 7.64 -36.74 -10.52
C SER A 275 8.16 -37.77 -11.52
N ALA A 276 7.72 -39.04 -11.40
CA ALA A 276 8.15 -40.11 -12.29
C ALA A 276 7.49 -40.03 -13.69
N GLY A 277 6.30 -39.41 -13.80
CA GLY A 277 5.51 -39.38 -15.03
C GLY A 277 5.38 -37.98 -15.64
N ILE A 278 5.56 -36.92 -14.86
CA ILE A 278 5.31 -35.53 -15.27
C ILE A 278 6.58 -34.70 -15.05
N PRO A 279 7.22 -34.18 -16.12
CA PRO A 279 8.45 -33.37 -16.00
C PRO A 279 8.31 -32.13 -15.11
N GLU A 280 7.16 -31.47 -15.17
CA GLU A 280 6.84 -30.28 -14.36
C GLU A 280 6.82 -30.62 -12.87
N ALA A 281 6.32 -31.79 -12.49
CA ALA A 281 6.32 -32.29 -11.12
C ALA A 281 7.76 -32.50 -10.61
N GLY A 282 8.62 -33.11 -11.44
CA GLY A 282 10.04 -33.29 -11.13
C GLY A 282 10.76 -31.95 -10.91
N GLN A 283 10.43 -30.94 -11.69
CA GLN A 283 10.98 -29.57 -11.51
C GLN A 283 10.46 -28.91 -10.23
N ALA A 284 9.15 -28.99 -9.97
CA ALA A 284 8.55 -28.46 -8.76
C ALA A 284 9.19 -29.08 -7.51
N LYS A 285 9.31 -30.42 -7.46
CA LYS A 285 10.00 -31.16 -6.39
C LYS A 285 11.43 -30.62 -6.17
N ALA A 286 12.23 -30.55 -7.24
CA ALA A 286 13.62 -30.13 -7.17
C ALA A 286 13.80 -28.68 -6.68
N ARG A 287 12.85 -27.79 -7.00
CA ARG A 287 12.90 -26.37 -6.62
C ARG A 287 12.31 -26.08 -5.24
N LEU A 288 11.30 -26.84 -4.80
CA LEU A 288 10.69 -26.65 -3.48
C LEU A 288 11.55 -27.25 -2.38
N TRP A 289 12.21 -28.38 -2.63
CA TRP A 289 12.99 -29.09 -1.63
C TRP A 289 14.03 -28.23 -0.88
N PRO A 290 14.90 -27.45 -1.55
CA PRO A 290 15.86 -26.59 -0.85
C PRO A 290 15.19 -25.53 0.01
N LEU A 291 14.03 -25.01 -0.41
CA LEU A 291 13.28 -23.99 0.32
C LEU A 291 12.68 -24.59 1.61
N ILE A 292 12.13 -25.80 1.53
CA ILE A 292 11.61 -26.53 2.69
C ILE A 292 12.73 -26.78 3.72
N LEU A 293 13.90 -27.25 3.28
CA LEU A 293 15.04 -27.51 4.17
C LEU A 293 15.53 -26.25 4.91
N ILE A 294 15.47 -25.09 4.27
CA ILE A 294 15.87 -23.83 4.89
C ILE A 294 14.81 -23.37 5.90
N SER A 295 13.54 -23.64 5.61
CA SER A 295 12.41 -23.18 6.42
C SER A 295 12.12 -24.08 7.62
N ASP A 296 12.46 -25.37 7.54
CA ASP A 296 12.35 -26.33 8.64
C ASP A 296 13.67 -27.10 8.80
N PRO A 297 14.66 -26.56 9.51
CA PRO A 297 15.96 -27.21 9.73
C PRO A 297 15.88 -28.42 10.69
N GLU A 298 14.71 -28.68 11.32
CA GLU A 298 14.55 -29.82 12.27
C GLU A 298 14.16 -31.12 11.57
N GLU A 299 13.78 -31.14 10.31
CA GLU A 299 13.65 -32.35 9.52
C GLU A 299 15.00 -32.74 8.86
N PRO A 300 15.83 -33.59 9.47
CA PRO A 300 17.01 -34.10 8.83
C PRO A 300 16.60 -35.14 7.78
N THR A 301 16.39 -34.73 6.56
CA THR A 301 16.27 -35.69 5.47
C THR A 301 17.63 -36.25 5.12
N PRO A 302 17.77 -37.58 4.98
CA PRO A 302 19.01 -38.16 4.47
C PRO A 302 19.26 -37.59 3.07
N LEU A 303 20.39 -36.93 2.90
CA LEU A 303 20.98 -36.67 1.59
C LEU A 303 21.41 -38.06 1.04
N ASP A 304 20.47 -38.85 0.55
CA ASP A 304 20.80 -39.97 -0.30
C ASP A 304 21.39 -39.39 -1.59
N GLY A 305 22.67 -39.64 -1.77
CA GLY A 305 23.60 -39.05 -2.69
C GLY A 305 23.23 -39.06 -4.19
N ALA A 306 22.19 -38.39 -4.54
CA ALA A 306 21.81 -38.06 -5.90
C ALA A 306 21.48 -36.56 -5.99
N MET A 307 22.55 -35.76 -6.03
CA MET A 307 22.43 -34.52 -6.76
C MET A 307 22.35 -34.84 -8.25
N PRO A 308 21.45 -34.20 -8.99
CA PRO A 308 21.39 -34.33 -10.45
C PRO A 308 22.61 -33.74 -11.11
#